data_329ed69b64774c61dcc44d281d41b787
#
_entry.id   329ed69b64774c61dcc44d281d41b787
#
_cell.length_a   1.000
_cell.length_b   1.000
_cell.length_c   1.000
_cell.angle_alpha   90.00
_cell.angle_beta   90.00
_cell.angle_gamma   90.00
#
_symmetry.space_group_name_H-M   'P 1'
#
loop_
_entity.id
_entity.type
_entity.pdbx_description
1 polymer ?
#
loop_
_entity_poly.entity_id
_entity_poly.type
_entity_poly.pdbx_seq_one_letter_code
_entity_poly.pdbx_strand_id
1 'polypeptide(L)'
;MNFPNIAQQVIEKLGGKENIVTAAHCATRLRIVLNDESKVDKEGIDNIEGVKGQFAVAGQYQIIFGSGTVNKVHAELTKLLGIGDVSKAEVAETAGGNQSLLQRLVKGLADIFVPIIPAIVAGGLLMGIYSMLTAKGFFVDELSVIDMHPELKDFVDFINTIANAPFVFLPVLLGFSATRKFGGNPFLGAALGMLLVHPALADGWNYALTLAEGKIQYWNVFGLQIERVGYQGTVIPTLISAWVLATLEKTFRKFVPSYLDNLITPLFSLFIAGFLAFTLIGPIGREAGSLIAAGLTWLYDTLGFIGGAIFGTFYAPIVITGMHQTFIAVETQLLAEMAQTGGTFIFPIAAMSNIAQGAACLGVAFALKDPKVRGLAIPSGISALLGITEPAMFGVNLRYRQAFIAAMIGSGLASAFIAFFNVKAIALGAAGFLGIPSIKPESLAMYSIGMAISFIVAFSLSTILVKRAQAKA
;
A
#
# COMPACT_ATOMS: atom_id res chain seq x y z
N MET A 1 23.63 0.97 23.34
CA MET A 1 22.22 0.86 23.77
C MET A 1 22.03 -0.35 24.68
N ASN A 2 21.53 -0.12 25.88
CA ASN A 2 21.16 -1.17 26.83
C ASN A 2 19.68 -1.49 26.67
N PHE A 3 19.34 -2.50 25.86
CA PHE A 3 17.95 -2.81 25.48
C PHE A 3 17.05 -3.22 26.66
N PRO A 4 17.52 -4.01 27.68
CA PRO A 4 16.74 -4.25 28.88
C PRO A 4 16.35 -2.98 29.63
N ASN A 5 17.29 -2.04 29.79
CA ASN A 5 17.02 -0.75 30.46
C ASN A 5 16.06 0.11 29.64
N ILE A 6 16.22 0.14 28.31
CA ILE A 6 15.29 0.85 27.40
C ILE A 6 13.86 0.28 27.52
N ALA A 7 13.72 -1.04 27.50
CA ALA A 7 12.42 -1.68 27.65
C ALA A 7 11.76 -1.38 29.00
N GLN A 8 12.55 -1.35 30.07
CA GLN A 8 12.06 -1.00 31.39
C GLN A 8 11.60 0.45 31.49
N GLN A 9 12.39 1.40 30.93
CA GLN A 9 12.00 2.80 30.84
C GLN A 9 10.69 2.98 30.04
N VAL A 10 10.55 2.27 28.91
CA VAL A 10 9.32 2.28 28.10
C VAL A 10 8.12 1.85 28.95
N ILE A 11 8.23 0.76 29.71
CA ILE A 11 7.14 0.28 30.58
C ILE A 11 6.78 1.33 31.63
N GLU A 12 7.77 1.90 32.31
CA GLU A 12 7.55 2.92 33.35
C GLU A 12 6.87 4.16 32.78
N LYS A 13 7.36 4.68 31.64
CA LYS A 13 6.81 5.88 30.99
C LYS A 13 5.46 5.67 30.31
N LEU A 14 5.06 4.43 30.08
CA LEU A 14 3.71 4.08 29.61
C LEU A 14 2.69 3.92 30.77
N GLY A 15 3.09 4.18 32.01
CA GLY A 15 2.23 4.08 33.18
C GLY A 15 2.29 2.70 33.89
N GLY A 16 3.36 1.94 33.67
CA GLY A 16 3.61 0.67 34.31
C GLY A 16 3.05 -0.55 33.59
N LYS A 17 3.41 -1.74 34.07
CA LYS A 17 3.00 -3.02 33.47
C LYS A 17 1.50 -3.20 33.36
N GLU A 18 0.77 -2.75 34.39
CA GLU A 18 -0.70 -2.89 34.48
C GLU A 18 -1.44 -2.03 33.45
N ASN A 19 -0.79 -0.99 32.92
CA ASN A 19 -1.37 -0.16 31.86
C ASN A 19 -1.18 -0.76 30.46
N ILE A 20 -0.31 -1.74 30.29
CA ILE A 20 -0.01 -2.35 29.00
C ILE A 20 -0.85 -3.62 28.83
N VAL A 21 -1.77 -3.60 27.86
CA VAL A 21 -2.65 -4.74 27.54
C VAL A 21 -1.91 -5.73 26.67
N THR A 22 -1.24 -5.25 25.60
CA THR A 22 -0.49 -6.07 24.66
C THR A 22 0.51 -5.22 23.89
N ALA A 23 1.54 -5.87 23.35
CA ALA A 23 2.59 -5.23 22.57
C ALA A 23 2.96 -6.07 21.34
N ALA A 24 3.19 -5.41 20.21
CA ALA A 24 3.79 -5.98 19.02
C ALA A 24 4.74 -4.97 18.38
N HIS A 25 5.45 -5.36 17.34
CA HIS A 25 6.32 -4.45 16.60
C HIS A 25 6.14 -4.61 15.07
N CYS A 26 6.51 -3.58 14.33
CA CYS A 26 6.74 -3.66 12.89
C CYS A 26 8.21 -3.38 12.60
N ALA A 27 8.57 -3.21 11.33
CA ALA A 27 9.96 -2.99 10.93
C ALA A 27 10.65 -1.85 11.69
N THR A 28 9.90 -0.82 12.12
CA THR A 28 10.46 0.41 12.73
C THR A 28 9.78 0.84 14.02
N ARG A 29 8.60 0.27 14.39
CA ARG A 29 7.75 0.77 15.48
C ARG A 29 7.35 -0.31 16.45
N LEU A 30 7.39 0.03 17.72
CA LEU A 30 6.72 -0.69 18.80
C LEU A 30 5.26 -0.23 18.85
N ARG A 31 4.31 -1.16 18.90
CA ARG A 31 2.87 -0.92 18.93
C ARG A 31 2.30 -1.50 20.22
N ILE A 32 1.68 -0.69 21.01
CA ILE A 32 1.22 -1.05 22.35
C ILE A 32 -0.24 -0.65 22.49
N VAL A 33 -1.07 -1.52 23.05
CA VAL A 33 -2.41 -1.18 23.49
C VAL A 33 -2.35 -0.88 24.99
N LEU A 34 -2.88 0.26 25.38
CA LEU A 34 -2.92 0.73 26.75
C LEU A 34 -4.36 0.68 27.30
N ASN A 35 -4.48 0.43 28.58
CA ASN A 35 -5.76 0.58 29.29
C ASN A 35 -6.15 2.05 29.42
N ASP A 36 -5.18 2.92 29.68
CA ASP A 36 -5.38 4.35 29.92
C ASP A 36 -4.22 5.16 29.32
N GLU A 37 -4.48 5.88 28.24
CA GLU A 37 -3.49 6.73 27.57
C GLU A 37 -3.12 7.98 28.38
N SER A 38 -3.94 8.40 29.36
CA SER A 38 -3.67 9.58 30.20
C SER A 38 -2.48 9.39 31.15
N LYS A 39 -2.10 8.13 31.42
CA LYS A 39 -0.95 7.77 32.26
C LYS A 39 0.40 7.84 31.57
N VAL A 40 0.41 8.16 30.27
CA VAL A 40 1.64 8.16 29.48
C VAL A 40 2.43 9.43 29.69
N ASP A 41 3.68 9.29 30.14
CA ASP A 41 4.68 10.36 30.21
C ASP A 41 5.34 10.55 28.81
N LYS A 42 4.71 11.40 28.00
CA LYS A 42 5.15 11.66 26.61
C LYS A 42 6.56 12.25 26.55
N GLU A 43 6.86 13.21 27.40
CA GLU A 43 8.19 13.83 27.43
C GLU A 43 9.26 12.82 27.89
N GLY A 44 8.92 12.00 28.87
CA GLY A 44 9.80 10.92 29.31
C GLY A 44 10.09 9.90 28.23
N ILE A 45 9.12 9.54 27.37
CA ILE A 45 9.34 8.61 26.25
C ILE A 45 10.24 9.24 25.17
N ASP A 46 10.06 10.52 24.84
CA ASP A 46 10.89 11.19 23.84
C ASP A 46 12.37 11.30 24.27
N ASN A 47 12.64 11.23 25.57
CA ASN A 47 14.00 11.26 26.14
C ASN A 47 14.65 9.87 26.25
N ILE A 48 13.95 8.78 25.97
CA ILE A 48 14.53 7.42 25.99
C ILE A 48 15.52 7.26 24.83
N GLU A 49 16.68 6.70 25.12
CA GLU A 49 17.71 6.41 24.13
C GLU A 49 17.17 5.57 22.98
N GLY A 50 17.29 6.05 21.73
CA GLY A 50 16.86 5.36 20.52
C GLY A 50 15.41 5.61 20.09
N VAL A 51 14.60 6.31 20.88
CA VAL A 51 13.27 6.77 20.47
C VAL A 51 13.43 7.93 19.48
N LYS A 52 12.73 7.83 18.35
CA LYS A 52 12.71 8.82 17.27
C LYS A 52 11.41 9.61 17.20
N GLY A 53 10.39 9.16 17.92
CA GLY A 53 9.10 9.79 18.01
C GLY A 53 8.04 8.84 18.54
N GLN A 54 6.89 9.38 18.91
CA GLN A 54 5.77 8.62 19.44
C GLN A 54 4.44 9.28 19.07
N PHE A 55 3.37 8.49 19.00
CA PHE A 55 2.02 8.97 18.73
C PHE A 55 0.98 7.91 19.07
N ALA A 56 -0.24 8.36 19.40
CA ALA A 56 -1.40 7.49 19.55
C ALA A 56 -2.25 7.52 18.27
N VAL A 57 -2.61 6.37 17.74
CA VAL A 57 -3.48 6.24 16.55
C VAL A 57 -4.27 4.95 16.61
N ALA A 58 -5.56 5.02 16.30
CA ALA A 58 -6.47 3.88 16.22
C ALA A 58 -6.46 2.96 17.47
N GLY A 59 -6.39 3.55 18.69
CA GLY A 59 -6.35 2.82 19.95
C GLY A 59 -5.01 2.12 20.24
N GLN A 60 -3.96 2.46 19.51
CA GLN A 60 -2.60 1.96 19.73
C GLN A 60 -1.67 3.13 20.03
N TYR A 61 -0.83 2.95 21.02
CA TYR A 61 0.30 3.82 21.27
C TYR A 61 1.52 3.30 20.52
N GLN A 62 2.13 4.12 19.68
CA GLN A 62 3.22 3.71 18.82
C GLN A 62 4.49 4.49 19.15
N ILE A 63 5.61 3.77 19.35
CA ILE A 63 6.93 4.35 19.61
C ILE A 63 7.87 3.94 18.49
N ILE A 64 8.51 4.92 17.85
CA ILE A 64 9.40 4.71 16.70
C ILE A 64 10.83 4.54 17.19
N PHE A 65 11.42 3.37 16.97
CA PHE A 65 12.82 3.08 17.25
C PHE A 65 13.69 2.99 16.00
N GLY A 66 13.07 2.66 14.85
CA GLY A 66 13.78 2.35 13.62
C GLY A 66 14.09 0.87 13.45
N SER A 67 14.51 0.49 12.22
CA SER A 67 14.79 -0.90 11.85
C SER A 67 15.93 -1.51 12.70
N GLY A 68 15.75 -2.74 13.13
CA GLY A 68 16.71 -3.49 13.94
C GLY A 68 16.66 -3.19 15.44
N THR A 69 16.54 -1.93 15.85
CA THR A 69 16.42 -1.52 17.26
C THR A 69 15.10 -1.97 17.87
N VAL A 70 14.00 -1.80 17.14
CA VAL A 70 12.64 -2.13 17.61
C VAL A 70 12.51 -3.62 17.97
N ASN A 71 13.11 -4.51 17.20
CA ASN A 71 13.05 -5.96 17.45
C ASN A 71 13.67 -6.33 18.80
N LYS A 72 14.82 -5.71 19.11
CA LYS A 72 15.54 -5.95 20.37
C LYS A 72 14.79 -5.37 21.57
N VAL A 73 14.25 -4.16 21.43
CA VAL A 73 13.44 -3.54 22.50
C VAL A 73 12.16 -4.32 22.72
N HIS A 74 11.48 -4.79 21.67
CA HIS A 74 10.26 -5.60 21.78
C HIS A 74 10.53 -6.93 22.50
N ALA A 75 11.60 -7.64 22.13
CA ALA A 75 11.96 -8.90 22.78
C ALA A 75 12.21 -8.75 24.28
N GLU A 76 12.90 -7.69 24.72
CA GLU A 76 13.09 -7.43 26.15
C GLU A 76 11.80 -6.96 26.84
N LEU A 77 10.98 -6.17 26.14
CA LEU A 77 9.71 -5.69 26.68
C LEU A 77 8.73 -6.85 26.91
N THR A 78 8.54 -7.75 25.96
CA THR A 78 7.67 -8.94 26.10
C THR A 78 8.16 -9.85 27.20
N LYS A 79 9.46 -10.03 27.33
CA LYS A 79 10.09 -10.80 28.43
C LYS A 79 9.81 -10.17 29.79
N LEU A 80 9.95 -8.85 29.94
CA LEU A 80 9.67 -8.11 31.18
C LEU A 80 8.18 -8.12 31.55
N LEU A 81 7.29 -8.07 30.55
CA LEU A 81 5.83 -8.10 30.76
C LEU A 81 5.31 -9.52 31.01
N GLY A 82 6.05 -10.56 30.65
CA GLY A 82 5.59 -11.95 30.72
C GLY A 82 4.47 -12.27 29.70
N ILE A 83 4.37 -11.48 28.62
CA ILE A 83 3.42 -11.70 27.52
C ILE A 83 4.10 -12.40 26.37
N GLY A 84 3.39 -13.35 25.73
CA GLY A 84 3.88 -14.02 24.52
C GLY A 84 4.02 -13.06 23.36
N ASP A 85 4.76 -13.48 22.31
CA ASP A 85 4.84 -12.75 21.05
C ASP A 85 3.45 -12.71 20.41
N VAL A 86 2.82 -11.54 20.44
CA VAL A 86 1.50 -11.30 19.90
C VAL A 86 1.63 -10.71 18.50
N SER A 87 0.86 -11.23 17.56
CA SER A 87 0.89 -10.72 16.19
C SER A 87 0.33 -9.29 16.11
N LYS A 88 0.75 -8.52 15.09
CA LYS A 88 0.17 -7.19 14.80
C LYS A 88 -1.35 -7.23 14.67
N ALA A 89 -1.90 -8.34 14.21
CA ALA A 89 -3.33 -8.52 14.02
C ALA A 89 -4.05 -8.60 15.37
N GLU A 90 -3.51 -9.32 16.34
CA GLU A 90 -4.08 -9.46 17.68
C GLU A 90 -4.02 -8.14 18.49
N VAL A 91 -2.90 -7.40 18.38
CA VAL A 91 -2.79 -6.04 18.97
C VAL A 91 -3.81 -5.09 18.35
N ALA A 92 -4.05 -5.23 17.06
CA ALA A 92 -5.02 -4.41 16.34
C ALA A 92 -6.49 -4.82 16.63
N GLU A 93 -6.76 -6.08 16.95
CA GLU A 93 -8.07 -6.54 17.42
C GLU A 93 -8.38 -6.03 18.82
N THR A 94 -7.42 -6.09 19.72
CA THR A 94 -7.55 -5.61 21.10
C THR A 94 -7.78 -4.09 21.16
N ALA A 95 -7.20 -3.32 20.24
CA ALA A 95 -7.43 -1.88 20.10
C ALA A 95 -8.80 -1.53 19.47
N GLY A 96 -9.53 -2.51 18.93
CA GLY A 96 -10.65 -2.30 18.00
C GLY A 96 -12.01 -2.00 18.63
N GLY A 97 -12.14 -1.73 19.92
CA GLY A 97 -13.43 -1.62 20.64
C GLY A 97 -14.42 -0.57 20.10
N ASN A 98 -14.01 0.45 19.32
CA ASN A 98 -14.84 1.56 18.85
C ASN A 98 -14.62 1.96 17.38
N GLN A 99 -14.30 1.00 16.50
CA GLN A 99 -14.09 1.33 15.09
C GLN A 99 -15.41 1.41 14.30
N SER A 100 -15.60 2.47 13.50
CA SER A 100 -16.70 2.58 12.56
C SER A 100 -16.62 1.46 11.48
N LEU A 101 -17.77 1.16 10.85
CA LEU A 101 -17.82 0.14 9.79
C LEU A 101 -16.81 0.44 8.65
N LEU A 102 -16.67 1.71 8.28
CA LEU A 102 -15.71 2.16 7.27
C LEU A 102 -14.26 1.87 7.70
N GLN A 103 -13.91 2.19 8.97
CA GLN A 103 -12.58 1.91 9.51
C GLN A 103 -12.25 0.42 9.53
N ARG A 104 -13.23 -0.45 9.85
CA ARG A 104 -13.05 -1.91 9.80
C ARG A 104 -12.81 -2.41 8.37
N LEU A 105 -13.55 -1.86 7.39
CA LEU A 105 -13.39 -2.23 5.98
C LEU A 105 -12.02 -1.80 5.46
N VAL A 106 -11.62 -0.55 5.71
CA VAL A 106 -10.31 0.00 5.35
C VAL A 106 -9.17 -0.84 5.94
N LYS A 107 -9.26 -1.16 7.24
CA LYS A 107 -8.28 -2.01 7.92
C LYS A 107 -8.25 -3.42 7.33
N GLY A 108 -9.44 -4.00 7.04
CA GLY A 108 -9.55 -5.32 6.43
C GLY A 108 -8.84 -5.39 5.09
N LEU A 109 -9.05 -4.40 4.22
CA LEU A 109 -8.35 -4.31 2.94
C LEU A 109 -6.83 -4.12 3.13
N ALA A 110 -6.41 -3.21 4.01
CA ALA A 110 -5.00 -3.02 4.31
C ALA A 110 -4.31 -4.32 4.77
N ASP A 111 -4.94 -5.07 5.68
CA ASP A 111 -4.40 -6.34 6.17
C ASP A 111 -4.25 -7.42 5.06
N ILE A 112 -5.08 -7.34 4.02
CA ILE A 112 -5.00 -8.23 2.85
C ILE A 112 -3.88 -7.79 1.91
N PHE A 113 -3.75 -6.48 1.62
CA PHE A 113 -2.80 -5.98 0.61
C PHE A 113 -1.37 -5.81 1.12
N VAL A 114 -1.18 -5.39 2.38
CA VAL A 114 0.16 -5.15 2.95
C VAL A 114 1.13 -6.33 2.78
N PRO A 115 0.73 -7.61 2.99
CA PRO A 115 1.65 -8.74 2.80
C PRO A 115 2.10 -8.93 1.34
N ILE A 116 1.31 -8.51 0.36
CA ILE A 116 1.62 -8.70 -1.07
C ILE A 116 2.33 -7.50 -1.72
N ILE A 117 2.39 -6.34 -1.01
CA ILE A 117 3.08 -5.13 -1.49
C ILE A 117 4.50 -5.41 -2.01
N PRO A 118 5.38 -6.17 -1.31
CA PRO A 118 6.73 -6.39 -1.80
C PRO A 118 6.79 -7.03 -3.19
N ALA A 119 5.87 -7.97 -3.48
CA ALA A 119 5.80 -8.61 -4.79
C ALA A 119 5.30 -7.63 -5.87
N ILE A 120 4.26 -6.84 -5.57
CA ILE A 120 3.71 -5.82 -6.48
C ILE A 120 4.77 -4.75 -6.80
N VAL A 121 5.48 -4.26 -5.77
CA VAL A 121 6.52 -3.22 -5.94
C VAL A 121 7.69 -3.75 -6.78
N ALA A 122 8.15 -4.98 -6.51
CA ALA A 122 9.23 -5.59 -7.29
C ALA A 122 8.82 -5.75 -8.77
N GLY A 123 7.61 -6.28 -9.03
CA GLY A 123 7.06 -6.39 -10.37
C GLY A 123 6.91 -5.04 -11.06
N GLY A 124 6.38 -4.04 -10.35
CA GLY A 124 6.18 -2.69 -10.88
C GLY A 124 7.48 -1.97 -11.25
N LEU A 125 8.53 -2.09 -10.43
CA LEU A 125 9.85 -1.53 -10.76
C LEU A 125 10.47 -2.19 -12.00
N LEU A 126 10.37 -3.53 -12.10
CA LEU A 126 10.83 -4.25 -13.29
C LEU A 126 9.99 -3.91 -14.53
N MET A 127 8.67 -3.73 -14.37
CA MET A 127 7.78 -3.27 -15.45
C MET A 127 8.19 -1.87 -15.94
N GLY A 128 8.58 -0.99 -15.03
CA GLY A 128 9.12 0.32 -15.37
C GLY A 128 10.41 0.21 -16.19
N ILE A 129 11.35 -0.65 -15.79
CA ILE A 129 12.58 -0.91 -16.57
C ILE A 129 12.22 -1.46 -17.96
N TYR A 130 11.32 -2.44 -18.04
CA TYR A 130 10.82 -2.95 -19.32
C TYR A 130 10.25 -1.82 -20.18
N SER A 131 9.39 -0.96 -19.62
CA SER A 131 8.80 0.17 -20.34
C SER A 131 9.85 1.15 -20.87
N MET A 132 10.89 1.45 -20.09
CA MET A 132 11.99 2.32 -20.52
C MET A 132 12.78 1.72 -21.70
N LEU A 133 12.96 0.42 -21.72
CA LEU A 133 13.71 -0.26 -22.79
C LEU A 133 12.89 -0.44 -24.07
N THR A 134 11.56 -0.48 -23.96
CA THR A 134 10.64 -0.72 -25.08
C THR A 134 9.97 0.53 -25.62
N ALA A 135 9.93 1.63 -24.83
CA ALA A 135 9.29 2.87 -25.23
C ALA A 135 10.10 3.59 -26.31
N LYS A 136 9.44 3.93 -27.42
CA LYS A 136 10.01 4.76 -28.47
C LYS A 136 10.12 6.21 -28.04
N GLY A 137 11.15 6.91 -28.47
CA GLY A 137 11.36 8.32 -28.14
C GLY A 137 11.80 8.59 -26.71
N PHE A 138 12.17 7.56 -25.93
CA PHE A 138 12.61 7.75 -24.55
C PHE A 138 14.07 8.24 -24.48
N PHE A 139 14.96 7.61 -25.24
CA PHE A 139 16.37 7.97 -25.29
C PHE A 139 16.80 8.54 -26.64
N VAL A 140 16.14 8.11 -27.73
CA VAL A 140 16.41 8.54 -29.10
C VAL A 140 15.07 8.70 -29.82
N ASP A 141 14.92 9.75 -30.63
CA ASP A 141 13.70 10.04 -31.37
C ASP A 141 13.26 8.84 -32.22
N GLU A 142 11.98 8.49 -32.11
CA GLU A 142 11.28 7.43 -32.85
C GLU A 142 11.79 5.97 -32.63
N LEU A 143 12.89 5.73 -31.90
CA LEU A 143 13.45 4.42 -31.65
C LEU A 143 13.38 4.05 -30.17
N SER A 144 13.16 2.77 -29.90
CA SER A 144 13.34 2.18 -28.56
C SER A 144 14.77 1.62 -28.41
N VAL A 145 15.18 1.29 -27.18
CA VAL A 145 16.47 0.64 -26.93
C VAL A 145 16.56 -0.70 -27.68
N ILE A 146 15.46 -1.48 -27.71
CA ILE A 146 15.43 -2.77 -28.44
C ILE A 146 15.42 -2.61 -29.96
N ASP A 147 14.99 -1.47 -30.51
CA ASP A 147 15.11 -1.18 -31.92
C ASP A 147 16.59 -0.90 -32.31
N MET A 148 17.34 -0.25 -31.41
CA MET A 148 18.77 0.02 -31.56
C MET A 148 19.65 -1.21 -31.28
N HIS A 149 19.19 -2.04 -30.32
CA HIS A 149 19.92 -3.21 -29.82
C HIS A 149 19.04 -4.46 -29.87
N PRO A 150 18.76 -5.02 -31.06
CA PRO A 150 17.89 -6.19 -31.22
C PRO A 150 18.36 -7.43 -30.44
N GLU A 151 19.66 -7.52 -30.13
CA GLU A 151 20.26 -8.57 -29.30
C GLU A 151 19.75 -8.58 -27.87
N LEU A 152 19.18 -7.46 -27.37
CA LEU A 152 18.60 -7.37 -26.03
C LEU A 152 17.14 -7.84 -25.97
N LYS A 153 16.50 -8.13 -27.09
CA LYS A 153 15.07 -8.46 -27.17
C LYS A 153 14.67 -9.58 -26.22
N ASP A 154 15.39 -10.69 -26.25
CA ASP A 154 15.08 -11.85 -25.42
C ASP A 154 15.30 -11.57 -23.93
N PHE A 155 16.33 -10.78 -23.59
CA PHE A 155 16.58 -10.35 -22.22
C PHE A 155 15.45 -9.42 -21.71
N VAL A 156 15.00 -8.50 -22.54
CA VAL A 156 13.91 -7.58 -22.21
C VAL A 156 12.58 -8.34 -22.06
N ASP A 157 12.32 -9.35 -22.90
CA ASP A 157 11.16 -10.22 -22.76
C ASP A 157 11.22 -11.06 -21.47
N PHE A 158 12.41 -11.55 -21.12
CA PHE A 158 12.64 -12.21 -19.82
C PHE A 158 12.35 -11.29 -18.63
N ILE A 159 12.80 -10.02 -18.68
CA ILE A 159 12.44 -9.01 -17.67
C ILE A 159 10.93 -8.83 -17.59
N ASN A 160 10.24 -8.72 -18.73
CA ASN A 160 8.79 -8.59 -18.78
C ASN A 160 8.08 -9.77 -18.11
N THR A 161 8.55 -10.98 -18.37
CA THR A 161 7.97 -12.19 -17.76
C THR A 161 8.06 -12.16 -16.24
N ILE A 162 9.21 -11.77 -15.68
CA ILE A 162 9.38 -11.64 -14.21
C ILE A 162 8.53 -10.48 -13.68
N ALA A 163 8.55 -9.34 -14.37
CA ALA A 163 7.84 -8.13 -13.96
C ALA A 163 6.33 -8.34 -13.91
N ASN A 164 5.79 -9.02 -14.90
CA ASN A 164 4.35 -9.22 -15.06
C ASN A 164 3.77 -10.32 -14.15
N ALA A 165 4.60 -11.28 -13.71
CA ALA A 165 4.14 -12.41 -12.92
C ALA A 165 3.29 -12.03 -11.68
N PRO A 166 3.68 -11.06 -10.82
CA PRO A 166 2.86 -10.66 -9.67
C PRO A 166 1.48 -10.10 -10.07
N PHE A 167 1.34 -9.50 -11.24
CA PHE A 167 0.10 -8.91 -11.73
C PHE A 167 -0.81 -9.95 -12.37
N VAL A 168 -0.26 -10.82 -13.22
CA VAL A 168 -1.01 -11.94 -13.82
C VAL A 168 -1.55 -12.87 -12.74
N PHE A 169 -0.72 -13.22 -11.76
CA PHE A 169 -1.07 -14.10 -10.65
C PHE A 169 -1.56 -13.36 -9.40
N LEU A 170 -1.96 -12.10 -9.54
CA LEU A 170 -2.51 -11.32 -8.42
C LEU A 170 -3.68 -12.02 -7.72
N PRO A 171 -4.62 -12.69 -8.40
CA PRO A 171 -5.67 -13.46 -7.75
C PRO A 171 -5.15 -14.58 -6.84
N VAL A 172 -3.99 -15.15 -7.12
CA VAL A 172 -3.35 -16.16 -6.25
C VAL A 172 -2.85 -15.53 -4.96
N LEU A 173 -2.15 -14.40 -5.07
CA LEU A 173 -1.63 -13.65 -3.92
C LEU A 173 -2.77 -13.12 -3.04
N LEU A 174 -3.79 -12.53 -3.68
CA LEU A 174 -4.99 -12.03 -3.00
C LEU A 174 -5.79 -13.16 -2.37
N GLY A 175 -6.02 -14.27 -3.10
CA GLY A 175 -6.74 -15.43 -2.61
C GLY A 175 -6.10 -16.01 -1.35
N PHE A 176 -4.77 -16.14 -1.33
CA PHE A 176 -4.02 -16.58 -0.15
C PHE A 176 -4.20 -15.60 1.02
N SER A 177 -3.94 -14.32 0.78
CA SER A 177 -3.94 -13.29 1.83
C SER A 177 -5.36 -13.03 2.37
N ALA A 178 -6.35 -12.92 1.48
CA ALA A 178 -7.74 -12.67 1.85
C ALA A 178 -8.36 -13.84 2.61
N THR A 179 -8.17 -15.08 2.13
CA THR A 179 -8.70 -16.27 2.81
C THR A 179 -8.10 -16.41 4.21
N ARG A 180 -6.80 -16.14 4.38
CA ARG A 180 -6.15 -16.07 5.69
C ARG A 180 -6.79 -15.00 6.57
N LYS A 181 -7.03 -13.80 6.03
CA LYS A 181 -7.67 -12.70 6.78
C LYS A 181 -9.10 -13.04 7.19
N PHE A 182 -9.84 -13.72 6.33
CA PHE A 182 -11.20 -14.19 6.62
C PHE A 182 -11.23 -15.45 7.51
N GLY A 183 -10.07 -15.97 7.93
CA GLY A 183 -9.93 -17.08 8.87
C GLY A 183 -10.21 -18.45 8.24
N GLY A 184 -10.04 -18.61 6.93
CA GLY A 184 -9.99 -19.87 6.21
C GLY A 184 -8.57 -20.34 5.93
N ASN A 185 -8.42 -21.47 5.24
CA ASN A 185 -7.13 -22.01 4.84
C ASN A 185 -6.52 -21.21 3.68
N PRO A 186 -5.35 -20.54 3.89
CA PRO A 186 -4.74 -19.69 2.86
C PRO A 186 -4.33 -20.46 1.59
N PHE A 187 -4.00 -21.75 1.69
CA PHE A 187 -3.64 -22.58 0.53
C PHE A 187 -4.85 -22.89 -0.34
N LEU A 188 -6.03 -23.07 0.26
CA LEU A 188 -7.28 -23.17 -0.50
C LEU A 188 -7.61 -21.85 -1.19
N GLY A 189 -7.32 -20.71 -0.54
CA GLY A 189 -7.41 -19.40 -1.14
C GLY A 189 -6.47 -19.23 -2.34
N ALA A 190 -5.22 -19.69 -2.23
CA ALA A 190 -4.30 -19.74 -3.36
C ALA A 190 -4.81 -20.62 -4.50
N ALA A 191 -5.34 -21.83 -4.20
CA ALA A 191 -5.92 -22.73 -5.19
C ALA A 191 -7.12 -22.09 -5.91
N LEU A 192 -7.98 -21.36 -5.18
CA LEU A 192 -9.05 -20.56 -5.79
C LEU A 192 -8.51 -19.48 -6.72
N GLY A 193 -7.45 -18.76 -6.29
CA GLY A 193 -6.78 -17.77 -7.13
C GLY A 193 -6.17 -18.39 -8.40
N MET A 194 -5.55 -19.56 -8.31
CA MET A 194 -5.03 -20.32 -9.47
C MET A 194 -6.16 -20.71 -10.42
N LEU A 195 -7.31 -21.11 -9.88
CA LEU A 195 -8.50 -21.40 -10.69
C LEU A 195 -8.94 -20.17 -11.49
N LEU A 196 -8.95 -18.97 -10.89
CA LEU A 196 -9.37 -17.73 -11.53
C LEU A 196 -8.43 -17.25 -12.65
N VAL A 197 -7.17 -17.70 -12.67
CA VAL A 197 -6.16 -17.36 -13.71
C VAL A 197 -5.68 -18.59 -14.47
N HIS A 198 -6.46 -19.67 -14.46
CA HIS A 198 -6.04 -20.93 -15.06
C HIS A 198 -5.78 -20.76 -16.57
N PRO A 199 -4.70 -21.35 -17.12
CA PRO A 199 -4.34 -21.20 -18.54
C PRO A 199 -5.39 -21.68 -19.56
N ALA A 200 -6.35 -22.52 -19.13
CA ALA A 200 -7.47 -22.93 -19.97
C ALA A 200 -8.52 -21.84 -20.19
N LEU A 201 -8.44 -20.72 -19.47
CA LEU A 201 -9.33 -19.56 -19.61
C LEU A 201 -8.79 -18.60 -20.65
N ALA A 202 -9.69 -17.88 -21.32
CA ALA A 202 -9.29 -16.75 -22.14
C ALA A 202 -8.70 -15.63 -21.26
N ASP A 203 -7.81 -14.84 -21.83
CA ASP A 203 -7.14 -13.74 -21.12
C ASP A 203 -8.14 -12.68 -20.66
N GLY A 204 -8.20 -12.45 -19.36
CA GLY A 204 -9.09 -11.46 -18.73
C GLY A 204 -8.73 -10.01 -19.03
N TRP A 205 -7.46 -9.71 -19.34
CA TRP A 205 -7.02 -8.36 -19.72
C TRP A 205 -7.65 -7.91 -21.05
N ASN A 206 -7.94 -8.86 -21.94
CA ASN A 206 -8.55 -8.62 -23.24
C ASN A 206 -10.06 -8.88 -23.25
N TYR A 207 -10.71 -8.95 -22.07
CA TYR A 207 -12.14 -9.28 -21.98
C TYR A 207 -13.02 -8.39 -22.85
N ALA A 208 -12.87 -7.07 -22.74
CA ALA A 208 -13.70 -6.10 -23.49
C ALA A 208 -13.54 -6.25 -25.00
N LEU A 209 -12.32 -6.49 -25.49
CA LEU A 209 -12.03 -6.73 -26.90
C LEU A 209 -12.63 -8.06 -27.37
N THR A 210 -12.41 -9.14 -26.60
CA THR A 210 -12.92 -10.48 -26.90
C THR A 210 -14.46 -10.49 -26.91
N LEU A 211 -15.10 -9.73 -26.02
CA LEU A 211 -16.55 -9.56 -25.98
C LEU A 211 -17.05 -8.81 -27.22
N ALA A 212 -16.40 -7.69 -27.59
CA ALA A 212 -16.78 -6.89 -28.76
C ALA A 212 -16.63 -7.68 -30.07
N GLU A 213 -15.63 -8.58 -30.15
CA GLU A 213 -15.42 -9.47 -31.30
C GLU A 213 -16.35 -10.71 -31.31
N GLY A 214 -17.15 -10.93 -30.26
CA GLY A 214 -18.02 -12.09 -30.15
C GLY A 214 -17.26 -13.41 -30.01
N LYS A 215 -16.01 -13.40 -29.51
CA LYS A 215 -15.12 -14.57 -29.43
C LYS A 215 -15.09 -15.20 -28.03
N ILE A 216 -15.94 -14.78 -27.10
CA ILE A 216 -16.01 -15.37 -25.76
C ILE A 216 -16.48 -16.83 -25.90
N GLN A 217 -15.70 -17.73 -25.28
CA GLN A 217 -16.07 -19.13 -25.17
C GLN A 217 -16.87 -19.36 -23.88
N TYR A 218 -17.77 -20.33 -23.91
CA TYR A 218 -18.61 -20.68 -22.78
C TYR A 218 -18.48 -22.16 -22.43
N TRP A 219 -18.57 -22.46 -21.14
CA TRP A 219 -18.93 -23.80 -20.68
C TRP A 219 -20.45 -23.91 -20.64
N ASN A 220 -21.00 -25.03 -21.14
CA ASN A 220 -22.40 -25.36 -20.93
C ASN A 220 -22.50 -26.39 -19.80
N VAL A 221 -22.80 -25.89 -18.59
CA VAL A 221 -22.92 -26.74 -17.40
C VAL A 221 -24.40 -26.87 -17.04
N PHE A 222 -24.99 -28.01 -17.36
CA PHE A 222 -26.43 -28.31 -17.16
C PHE A 222 -27.37 -27.24 -17.74
N GLY A 223 -27.01 -26.66 -18.89
CA GLY A 223 -27.79 -25.61 -19.55
C GLY A 223 -27.42 -24.18 -19.17
N LEU A 224 -26.57 -24.00 -18.15
CA LEU A 224 -26.06 -22.72 -17.76
C LEU A 224 -24.81 -22.37 -18.60
N GLN A 225 -24.85 -21.25 -19.30
CA GLN A 225 -23.73 -20.71 -20.07
C GLN A 225 -22.79 -19.93 -19.13
N ILE A 226 -21.58 -20.43 -18.92
CA ILE A 226 -20.57 -19.82 -18.04
C ILE A 226 -19.41 -19.31 -18.89
N GLU A 227 -19.08 -18.03 -18.80
CA GLU A 227 -17.95 -17.45 -19.51
C GLU A 227 -16.63 -18.11 -19.14
N ARG A 228 -15.86 -18.49 -20.15
CA ARG A 228 -14.57 -19.13 -20.01
C ARG A 228 -13.45 -18.10 -20.07
N VAL A 229 -13.52 -17.09 -19.20
CA VAL A 229 -12.61 -15.95 -19.16
C VAL A 229 -11.96 -15.83 -17.79
N GLY A 230 -10.66 -15.52 -17.77
CA GLY A 230 -9.89 -15.36 -16.55
C GLY A 230 -10.14 -14.03 -15.84
N TYR A 231 -9.63 -13.95 -14.64
CA TYR A 231 -9.73 -12.78 -13.75
C TYR A 231 -8.35 -12.23 -13.39
N GLN A 232 -7.41 -12.23 -14.36
CA GLN A 232 -6.07 -11.66 -14.19
C GLN A 232 -6.19 -10.20 -13.75
N GLY A 233 -5.38 -9.80 -12.79
CA GLY A 233 -5.35 -8.42 -12.26
C GLY A 233 -6.58 -7.98 -11.46
N THR A 234 -7.68 -8.75 -11.42
CA THR A 234 -8.91 -8.33 -10.76
C THR A 234 -8.84 -8.50 -9.24
N VAL A 235 -9.42 -7.54 -8.52
CA VAL A 235 -9.44 -7.49 -7.06
C VAL A 235 -10.77 -7.94 -6.49
N ILE A 236 -11.88 -7.33 -6.92
CA ILE A 236 -13.20 -7.51 -6.32
C ILE A 236 -13.71 -8.95 -6.43
N PRO A 237 -13.68 -9.58 -7.62
CA PRO A 237 -14.06 -10.99 -7.77
C PRO A 237 -13.28 -11.90 -6.83
N THR A 238 -11.97 -11.70 -6.74
CA THR A 238 -11.08 -12.53 -5.92
C THR A 238 -11.36 -12.37 -4.43
N LEU A 239 -11.55 -11.14 -3.94
CA LEU A 239 -11.84 -10.87 -2.52
C LEU A 239 -13.15 -11.49 -2.08
N ILE A 240 -14.22 -11.32 -2.88
CA ILE A 240 -15.55 -11.87 -2.57
C ILE A 240 -15.50 -13.40 -2.62
N SER A 241 -14.85 -13.97 -3.63
CA SER A 241 -14.71 -15.43 -3.75
C SER A 241 -13.91 -16.03 -2.59
N ALA A 242 -12.84 -15.36 -2.14
CA ALA A 242 -12.05 -15.77 -0.97
C ALA A 242 -12.86 -15.69 0.34
N TRP A 243 -13.71 -14.67 0.49
CA TRP A 243 -14.63 -14.56 1.63
C TRP A 243 -15.67 -15.70 1.62
N VAL A 244 -16.26 -16.01 0.46
CA VAL A 244 -17.19 -17.13 0.30
C VAL A 244 -16.50 -18.45 0.62
N LEU A 245 -15.30 -18.69 0.08
CA LEU A 245 -14.50 -19.90 0.36
C LEU A 245 -14.26 -20.07 1.87
N ALA A 246 -13.77 -19.03 2.55
CA ALA A 246 -13.52 -19.08 3.99
C ALA A 246 -14.79 -19.31 4.81
N THR A 247 -15.91 -18.75 4.35
CA THR A 247 -17.23 -18.94 5.00
C THR A 247 -17.74 -20.36 4.83
N LEU A 248 -17.64 -20.93 3.62
CA LEU A 248 -18.00 -22.32 3.33
C LEU A 248 -17.13 -23.28 4.16
N GLU A 249 -15.80 -23.08 4.17
CA GLU A 249 -14.86 -23.90 4.94
C GLU A 249 -15.24 -23.91 6.43
N LYS A 250 -15.48 -22.74 7.05
CA LYS A 250 -15.91 -22.64 8.44
C LYS A 250 -17.26 -23.29 8.69
N THR A 251 -18.16 -23.24 7.72
CA THR A 251 -19.49 -23.81 7.83
C THR A 251 -19.42 -25.33 7.74
N PHE A 252 -18.69 -25.88 6.77
CA PHE A 252 -18.55 -27.33 6.63
C PHE A 252 -17.86 -27.95 7.84
N ARG A 253 -16.83 -27.33 8.41
CA ARG A 253 -16.16 -27.82 9.63
C ARG A 253 -17.08 -27.97 10.84
N LYS A 254 -18.27 -27.35 10.84
CA LYS A 254 -19.26 -27.53 11.92
C LYS A 254 -20.09 -28.80 11.76
N PHE A 255 -20.23 -29.32 10.55
CA PHE A 255 -21.13 -30.44 10.24
C PHE A 255 -20.38 -31.71 9.81
N VAL A 256 -19.17 -31.54 9.26
CA VAL A 256 -18.36 -32.68 8.79
C VAL A 256 -17.65 -33.33 9.98
N PRO A 257 -17.76 -34.66 10.15
CA PRO A 257 -17.01 -35.37 11.19
C PRO A 257 -15.51 -35.19 11.01
N SER A 258 -14.77 -35.10 12.13
CA SER A 258 -13.32 -34.78 12.14
C SER A 258 -12.45 -35.74 11.30
N TYR A 259 -12.85 -37.02 11.16
CA TYR A 259 -12.11 -37.98 10.34
C TYR A 259 -12.29 -37.77 8.83
N LEU A 260 -13.33 -37.03 8.39
CA LEU A 260 -13.57 -36.67 7.00
C LEU A 260 -13.27 -35.19 6.70
N ASP A 261 -13.01 -34.39 7.71
CA ASP A 261 -12.85 -32.93 7.58
C ASP A 261 -11.78 -32.54 6.56
N ASN A 262 -10.62 -33.19 6.62
CA ASN A 262 -9.51 -32.90 5.70
C ASN A 262 -9.78 -33.30 4.23
N LEU A 263 -10.81 -34.06 3.96
CA LEU A 263 -11.19 -34.49 2.61
C LEU A 263 -12.42 -33.74 2.10
N ILE A 264 -13.50 -33.75 2.87
CA ILE A 264 -14.81 -33.23 2.48
C ILE A 264 -14.84 -31.70 2.48
N THR A 265 -14.33 -31.08 3.53
CA THR A 265 -14.38 -29.63 3.70
C THR A 265 -13.63 -28.89 2.56
N PRO A 266 -12.34 -29.17 2.26
CA PRO A 266 -11.65 -28.50 1.17
C PRO A 266 -12.28 -28.80 -0.21
N LEU A 267 -12.71 -30.03 -0.46
CA LEU A 267 -13.32 -30.44 -1.72
C LEU A 267 -14.56 -29.59 -2.03
N PHE A 268 -15.54 -29.61 -1.13
CA PHE A 268 -16.81 -28.90 -1.37
C PHE A 268 -16.66 -27.37 -1.24
N SER A 269 -15.81 -26.87 -0.34
CA SER A 269 -15.58 -25.45 -0.22
C SER A 269 -14.96 -24.85 -1.48
N LEU A 270 -13.93 -25.52 -2.03
CA LEU A 270 -13.26 -25.06 -3.25
C LEU A 270 -14.16 -25.19 -4.48
N PHE A 271 -14.87 -26.32 -4.60
CA PHE A 271 -15.78 -26.57 -5.73
C PHE A 271 -16.91 -25.54 -5.76
N ILE A 272 -17.62 -25.33 -4.63
CA ILE A 272 -18.75 -24.40 -4.57
C ILE A 272 -18.26 -22.96 -4.72
N ALA A 273 -17.15 -22.57 -4.06
CA ALA A 273 -16.60 -21.22 -4.21
C ALA A 273 -16.13 -20.96 -5.64
N GLY A 274 -15.48 -21.93 -6.29
CA GLY A 274 -15.06 -21.85 -7.69
C GLY A 274 -16.25 -21.76 -8.65
N PHE A 275 -17.29 -22.56 -8.44
CA PHE A 275 -18.52 -22.49 -9.25
C PHE A 275 -19.18 -21.12 -9.12
N LEU A 276 -19.38 -20.62 -7.89
CA LEU A 276 -19.93 -19.29 -7.65
C LEU A 276 -19.03 -18.17 -8.19
N ALA A 277 -17.72 -18.36 -8.16
CA ALA A 277 -16.78 -17.40 -8.71
C ALA A 277 -16.97 -17.17 -10.21
N PHE A 278 -17.25 -18.21 -10.99
CA PHE A 278 -17.47 -18.06 -12.45
C PHE A 278 -18.92 -17.74 -12.82
N THR A 279 -19.91 -18.18 -12.03
CA THR A 279 -21.32 -18.02 -12.38
C THR A 279 -21.92 -16.69 -11.90
N LEU A 280 -21.49 -16.21 -10.74
CA LEU A 280 -22.14 -15.08 -10.07
C LEU A 280 -21.14 -13.99 -9.66
N ILE A 281 -20.16 -14.37 -8.83
CA ILE A 281 -19.27 -13.40 -8.17
C ILE A 281 -18.36 -12.71 -9.18
N GLY A 282 -17.80 -13.47 -10.11
CA GLY A 282 -16.87 -12.95 -11.11
C GLY A 282 -17.50 -11.95 -12.06
N PRO A 283 -18.61 -12.29 -12.76
CA PRO A 283 -19.29 -11.33 -13.64
C PRO A 283 -19.74 -10.07 -12.89
N ILE A 284 -20.43 -10.20 -11.75
CA ILE A 284 -20.87 -9.06 -10.94
C ILE A 284 -19.67 -8.25 -10.41
N GLY A 285 -18.64 -8.93 -9.94
CA GLY A 285 -17.45 -8.28 -9.40
C GLY A 285 -16.63 -7.54 -10.48
N ARG A 286 -16.62 -8.06 -11.73
CA ARG A 286 -16.00 -7.38 -12.88
C ARG A 286 -16.75 -6.08 -13.18
N GLU A 287 -18.07 -6.14 -13.33
CA GLU A 287 -18.89 -4.94 -13.57
C GLU A 287 -18.76 -3.92 -12.44
N ALA A 288 -18.80 -4.36 -11.19
CA ALA A 288 -18.60 -3.47 -10.04
C ALA A 288 -17.20 -2.82 -10.05
N GLY A 289 -16.17 -3.58 -10.43
CA GLY A 289 -14.80 -3.08 -10.58
C GLY A 289 -14.70 -2.01 -11.67
N SER A 290 -15.26 -2.30 -12.84
CA SER A 290 -15.29 -1.35 -13.98
C SER A 290 -16.06 -0.09 -13.62
N LEU A 291 -17.21 -0.18 -12.94
CA LEU A 291 -17.97 0.98 -12.49
C LEU A 291 -17.20 1.85 -11.49
N ILE A 292 -16.50 1.22 -10.54
CA ILE A 292 -15.66 1.96 -9.59
C ILE A 292 -14.50 2.65 -10.30
N ALA A 293 -13.79 1.95 -11.19
CA ALA A 293 -12.69 2.51 -11.96
C ALA A 293 -13.14 3.67 -12.85
N ALA A 294 -14.25 3.50 -13.58
CA ALA A 294 -14.85 4.53 -14.41
C ALA A 294 -15.31 5.74 -13.59
N GLY A 295 -15.98 5.51 -12.46
CA GLY A 295 -16.44 6.58 -11.56
C GLY A 295 -15.29 7.39 -10.96
N LEU A 296 -14.22 6.75 -10.55
CA LEU A 296 -13.02 7.43 -10.02
C LEU A 296 -12.28 8.20 -11.11
N THR A 297 -12.16 7.63 -12.30
CA THR A 297 -11.56 8.30 -13.46
C THR A 297 -12.39 9.52 -13.86
N TRP A 298 -13.72 9.37 -13.96
CA TRP A 298 -14.62 10.48 -14.24
C TRP A 298 -14.51 11.60 -13.21
N LEU A 299 -14.47 11.25 -11.91
CA LEU A 299 -14.34 12.23 -10.84
C LEU A 299 -13.00 12.98 -10.95
N TYR A 300 -11.90 12.25 -11.20
CA TYR A 300 -10.58 12.84 -11.37
C TYR A 300 -10.53 13.76 -12.59
N ASP A 301 -11.03 13.31 -13.73
CA ASP A 301 -11.03 14.07 -14.98
C ASP A 301 -11.97 15.30 -14.91
N THR A 302 -13.11 15.19 -14.19
CA THR A 302 -14.06 16.28 -13.99
C THR A 302 -13.50 17.36 -13.06
N LEU A 303 -12.91 16.98 -11.96
CA LEU A 303 -12.29 17.92 -11.00
C LEU A 303 -10.94 18.45 -11.51
N GLY A 304 -10.28 17.71 -12.40
CA GLY A 304 -9.02 18.10 -13.03
C GLY A 304 -7.97 18.49 -12.00
N PHE A 305 -7.30 19.63 -12.23
CA PHE A 305 -6.24 20.12 -11.35
C PHE A 305 -6.72 20.44 -9.92
N ILE A 306 -7.99 20.82 -9.74
CA ILE A 306 -8.57 21.08 -8.40
C ILE A 306 -8.64 19.77 -7.60
N GLY A 307 -9.13 18.68 -8.24
CA GLY A 307 -9.15 17.36 -7.62
C GLY A 307 -7.76 16.88 -7.24
N GLY A 308 -6.79 17.07 -8.14
CA GLY A 308 -5.37 16.77 -7.87
C GLY A 308 -4.83 17.60 -6.69
N ALA A 309 -5.13 18.90 -6.63
CA ALA A 309 -4.73 19.77 -5.54
C ALA A 309 -5.26 19.30 -4.18
N ILE A 310 -6.57 19.04 -4.11
CA ILE A 310 -7.24 18.58 -2.88
C ILE A 310 -6.66 17.24 -2.46
N PHE A 311 -6.63 16.24 -3.36
CA PHE A 311 -6.16 14.90 -3.01
C PHE A 311 -4.69 14.92 -2.60
N GLY A 312 -3.81 15.64 -3.32
CA GLY A 312 -2.40 15.77 -2.97
C GLY A 312 -2.17 16.50 -1.65
N THR A 313 -2.95 17.54 -1.33
CA THR A 313 -2.87 18.25 -0.06
C THR A 313 -3.23 17.33 1.12
N PHE A 314 -4.27 16.51 0.97
CA PHE A 314 -4.77 15.65 2.05
C PHE A 314 -4.18 14.24 2.04
N TYR A 315 -3.33 13.89 1.07
CA TYR A 315 -2.71 12.56 0.99
C TYR A 315 -1.88 12.23 2.24
N ALA A 316 -1.05 13.15 2.72
CA ALA A 316 -0.25 12.93 3.93
C ALA A 316 -1.10 12.75 5.21
N PRO A 317 -2.15 13.55 5.49
CA PRO A 317 -3.16 13.23 6.52
C PRO A 317 -3.77 11.83 6.39
N ILE A 318 -4.09 11.37 5.16
CA ILE A 318 -4.60 10.02 4.93
C ILE A 318 -3.54 8.96 5.25
N VAL A 319 -2.27 9.22 4.91
CA VAL A 319 -1.14 8.32 5.26
C VAL A 319 -1.01 8.15 6.78
N ILE A 320 -1.17 9.22 7.56
CA ILE A 320 -1.11 9.15 9.04
C ILE A 320 -2.14 8.17 9.60
N THR A 321 -3.34 8.13 9.04
CA THR A 321 -4.40 7.20 9.46
C THR A 321 -4.14 5.75 9.03
N GLY A 322 -3.20 5.50 8.11
CA GLY A 322 -2.94 4.20 7.51
C GLY A 322 -3.93 3.83 6.39
N MET A 323 -4.90 4.69 6.09
CA MET A 323 -5.92 4.43 5.05
C MET A 323 -5.34 4.37 3.62
N HIS A 324 -4.19 5.01 3.39
CA HIS A 324 -3.51 4.99 2.07
C HIS A 324 -3.21 3.56 1.57
N GLN A 325 -3.11 2.58 2.45
CA GLN A 325 -2.90 1.18 2.08
C GLN A 325 -4.09 0.59 1.29
N THR A 326 -5.28 1.17 1.43
CA THR A 326 -6.45 0.72 0.66
C THR A 326 -6.43 1.23 -0.78
N PHE A 327 -5.67 2.28 -1.06
CA PHE A 327 -5.52 2.79 -2.42
C PHE A 327 -4.85 1.79 -3.34
N ILE A 328 -4.03 0.87 -2.83
CA ILE A 328 -3.42 -0.20 -3.62
C ILE A 328 -4.50 -1.06 -4.31
N ALA A 329 -5.61 -1.34 -3.61
CA ALA A 329 -6.73 -2.05 -4.20
C ALA A 329 -7.36 -1.27 -5.37
N VAL A 330 -7.55 0.05 -5.17
CA VAL A 330 -8.10 0.95 -6.20
C VAL A 330 -7.13 1.10 -7.36
N GLU A 331 -5.85 1.31 -7.09
CA GLU A 331 -4.79 1.44 -8.11
C GLU A 331 -4.66 0.18 -8.95
N THR A 332 -4.73 -0.98 -8.31
CA THR A 332 -4.69 -2.28 -9.01
C THR A 332 -5.91 -2.42 -9.92
N GLN A 333 -7.10 -1.98 -9.49
CA GLN A 333 -8.30 -2.00 -10.33
C GLN A 333 -8.18 -1.00 -11.51
N LEU A 334 -7.67 0.21 -11.27
CA LEU A 334 -7.43 1.20 -12.33
C LEU A 334 -6.43 0.67 -13.38
N LEU A 335 -5.41 -0.06 -12.95
CA LEU A 335 -4.44 -0.70 -13.84
C LEU A 335 -5.02 -1.91 -14.57
N ALA A 336 -5.92 -2.67 -13.94
CA ALA A 336 -6.64 -3.75 -14.61
C ALA A 336 -7.52 -3.24 -15.76
N GLU A 337 -8.08 -2.03 -15.61
CA GLU A 337 -8.91 -1.36 -16.60
C GLU A 337 -8.11 -0.32 -17.44
N MET A 338 -6.81 -0.56 -17.64
CA MET A 338 -5.89 0.41 -18.26
C MET A 338 -6.33 0.89 -19.63
N ALA A 339 -6.99 0.03 -20.41
CA ALA A 339 -7.51 0.41 -21.74
C ALA A 339 -8.55 1.55 -21.65
N GLN A 340 -9.30 1.62 -20.54
CA GLN A 340 -10.36 2.63 -20.31
C GLN A 340 -9.84 3.80 -19.47
N THR A 341 -9.07 3.52 -18.42
CA THR A 341 -8.59 4.51 -17.44
C THR A 341 -7.33 5.23 -17.89
N GLY A 342 -6.57 4.60 -18.77
CA GLY A 342 -5.25 5.03 -19.18
C GLY A 342 -4.17 4.86 -18.09
N GLY A 343 -4.45 4.19 -16.98
CA GLY A 343 -3.55 4.00 -15.85
C GLY A 343 -4.06 4.61 -14.54
N THR A 344 -3.24 4.60 -13.50
CA THR A 344 -3.60 5.19 -12.19
C THR A 344 -3.08 6.61 -12.04
N PHE A 345 -3.92 7.50 -11.51
CA PHE A 345 -3.56 8.87 -11.12
C PHE A 345 -3.12 8.95 -9.65
N ILE A 346 -3.45 7.95 -8.83
CA ILE A 346 -3.19 7.92 -7.39
C ILE A 346 -1.69 7.83 -7.13
N PHE A 347 -0.98 6.93 -7.82
CA PHE A 347 0.45 6.73 -7.65
C PHE A 347 1.29 7.98 -7.91
N PRO A 348 1.11 8.74 -9.02
CA PRO A 348 1.81 10.01 -9.22
C PRO A 348 1.56 11.02 -8.09
N ILE A 349 0.34 11.13 -7.58
CA ILE A 349 -0.01 12.04 -6.47
C ILE A 349 0.66 11.58 -5.16
N ALA A 350 0.66 10.27 -4.89
CA ALA A 350 1.39 9.69 -3.76
C ALA A 350 2.89 10.03 -3.81
N ALA A 351 3.48 9.96 -5.00
CA ALA A 351 4.88 10.33 -5.20
C ALA A 351 5.13 11.82 -4.94
N MET A 352 4.25 12.73 -5.39
CA MET A 352 4.36 14.15 -5.06
C MET A 352 4.32 14.38 -3.55
N SER A 353 3.45 13.66 -2.83
CA SER A 353 3.39 13.74 -1.37
C SER A 353 4.67 13.25 -0.71
N ASN A 354 5.23 12.13 -1.17
CA ASN A 354 6.47 11.58 -0.61
C ASN A 354 7.66 12.51 -0.82
N ILE A 355 7.79 13.10 -2.02
CA ILE A 355 8.80 14.11 -2.33
C ILE A 355 8.62 15.34 -1.43
N ALA A 356 7.39 15.83 -1.24
CA ALA A 356 7.11 16.97 -0.36
C ALA A 356 7.48 16.68 1.10
N GLN A 357 7.16 15.49 1.62
CA GLN A 357 7.54 15.10 2.98
C GLN A 357 9.06 15.05 3.17
N GLY A 358 9.77 14.47 2.20
CA GLY A 358 11.23 14.43 2.19
C GLY A 358 11.85 15.82 2.15
N ALA A 359 11.37 16.66 1.23
CA ALA A 359 11.86 18.04 1.05
C ALA A 359 11.59 18.91 2.28
N ALA A 360 10.40 18.83 2.87
CA ALA A 360 10.07 19.57 4.08
C ALA A 360 10.95 19.14 5.27
N CYS A 361 11.22 17.85 5.40
CA CYS A 361 12.13 17.29 6.40
C CYS A 361 13.56 17.82 6.23
N LEU A 362 14.08 17.86 5.01
CA LEU A 362 15.36 18.49 4.68
C LEU A 362 15.35 20.00 4.96
N GLY A 363 14.22 20.67 4.73
CA GLY A 363 14.00 22.07 5.08
C GLY A 363 14.16 22.35 6.57
N VAL A 364 13.67 21.44 7.44
CA VAL A 364 13.89 21.48 8.89
C VAL A 364 15.40 21.37 9.20
N ALA A 365 16.09 20.39 8.59
CA ALA A 365 17.54 20.23 8.79
C ALA A 365 18.34 21.46 8.37
N PHE A 366 17.87 22.17 7.34
CA PHE A 366 18.50 23.41 6.87
C PHE A 366 18.16 24.62 7.76
N ALA A 367 16.93 24.67 8.28
CA ALA A 367 16.49 25.76 9.17
C ALA A 367 17.14 25.69 10.54
N LEU A 368 17.29 24.49 11.10
CA LEU A 368 17.79 24.22 12.44
C LEU A 368 19.26 23.79 12.40
N LYS A 369 20.13 24.50 13.14
CA LYS A 369 21.56 24.19 13.21
C LYS A 369 21.89 23.08 14.24
N ASP A 370 20.88 22.58 15.00
CA ASP A 370 21.07 21.54 16.02
C ASP A 370 21.54 20.22 15.37
N PRO A 371 22.73 19.71 15.75
CA PRO A 371 23.27 18.46 15.22
C PRO A 371 22.34 17.25 15.43
N LYS A 372 21.61 17.20 16.55
CA LYS A 372 20.65 16.09 16.84
C LYS A 372 19.49 16.12 15.85
N VAL A 373 18.92 17.27 15.60
CA VAL A 373 17.82 17.44 14.63
C VAL A 373 18.30 17.11 13.23
N ARG A 374 19.47 17.62 12.82
CA ARG A 374 20.04 17.33 11.49
C ARG A 374 20.37 15.87 11.29
N GLY A 375 20.92 15.21 12.34
CA GLY A 375 21.22 13.77 12.31
C GLY A 375 19.99 12.87 12.14
N LEU A 376 18.81 13.34 12.52
CA LEU A 376 17.54 12.66 12.27
C LEU A 376 16.91 13.09 10.94
N ALA A 377 16.85 14.40 10.67
CA ALA A 377 16.09 14.94 9.55
C ALA A 377 16.71 14.61 8.17
N ILE A 378 18.04 14.59 8.05
CA ILE A 378 18.69 14.32 6.75
C ILE A 378 18.43 12.88 6.29
N PRO A 379 18.73 11.82 7.08
CA PRO A 379 18.45 10.44 6.65
C PRO A 379 16.95 10.19 6.45
N SER A 380 16.10 10.76 7.30
CA SER A 380 14.65 10.63 7.19
C SER A 380 14.11 11.29 5.92
N GLY A 381 14.62 12.47 5.57
CA GLY A 381 14.26 13.17 4.33
C GLY A 381 14.65 12.37 3.10
N ILE A 382 15.89 11.86 3.06
CA ILE A 382 16.35 10.98 1.96
C ILE A 382 15.48 9.73 1.85
N SER A 383 15.16 9.08 2.98
CA SER A 383 14.26 7.92 3.01
C SER A 383 12.90 8.21 2.38
N ALA A 384 12.31 9.39 2.65
CA ALA A 384 11.03 9.79 2.08
C ALA A 384 11.12 10.04 0.57
N LEU A 385 12.20 10.66 0.08
CA LEU A 385 12.46 10.85 -1.34
C LEU A 385 12.55 9.50 -2.10
N LEU A 386 12.99 8.44 -1.41
CA LEU A 386 13.05 7.07 -1.93
C LEU A 386 11.76 6.26 -1.70
N GLY A 387 10.71 6.89 -1.15
CA GLY A 387 9.38 6.29 -1.01
C GLY A 387 9.01 5.79 0.39
N ILE A 388 9.86 5.97 1.40
CA ILE A 388 9.61 5.55 2.79
C ILE A 388 9.46 6.80 3.67
N THR A 389 8.23 7.26 3.84
CA THR A 389 7.91 8.56 4.45
C THR A 389 7.79 8.56 5.96
N GLU A 390 7.62 7.41 6.59
CA GLU A 390 7.34 7.32 8.02
C GLU A 390 8.40 8.01 8.91
N PRO A 391 9.73 7.85 8.67
CA PRO A 391 10.73 8.54 9.49
C PRO A 391 10.67 10.06 9.33
N ALA A 392 10.41 10.56 8.12
CA ALA A 392 10.30 12.01 7.88
C ALA A 392 9.02 12.57 8.49
N MET A 393 7.88 11.90 8.26
CA MET A 393 6.58 12.37 8.70
C MET A 393 6.46 12.37 10.24
N PHE A 394 6.69 11.20 10.85
CA PHE A 394 6.48 11.02 12.30
C PHE A 394 7.70 11.49 13.13
N GLY A 395 8.91 11.31 12.61
CA GLY A 395 10.13 11.70 13.33
C GLY A 395 10.40 13.21 13.30
N VAL A 396 9.99 13.90 12.23
CA VAL A 396 10.36 15.30 12.01
C VAL A 396 9.15 16.18 11.70
N ASN A 397 8.43 15.94 10.59
CA ASN A 397 7.47 16.90 10.06
C ASN A 397 6.27 17.14 10.99
N LEU A 398 5.74 16.10 11.66
CA LEU A 398 4.65 16.27 12.64
C LEU A 398 5.12 16.94 13.93
N ARG A 399 6.38 16.71 14.34
CA ARG A 399 6.99 17.42 15.48
C ARG A 399 7.13 18.90 15.19
N TYR A 400 7.57 19.25 13.98
CA TYR A 400 7.63 20.61 13.46
C TYR A 400 6.43 20.88 12.57
N ARG A 401 5.25 21.18 13.16
CA ARG A 401 3.96 21.33 12.46
C ARG A 401 4.05 22.18 11.17
N GLN A 402 4.91 23.19 11.17
CA GLN A 402 5.16 24.06 10.02
C GLN A 402 5.72 23.28 8.83
N ALA A 403 6.59 22.29 9.08
CA ALA A 403 7.14 21.44 8.04
C ALA A 403 6.06 20.51 7.43
N PHE A 404 5.17 19.97 8.28
CA PHE A 404 4.05 19.15 7.80
C PHE A 404 3.09 19.96 6.91
N ILE A 405 2.75 21.18 7.32
CA ILE A 405 1.91 22.09 6.52
C ILE A 405 2.62 22.45 5.21
N ALA A 406 3.93 22.74 5.24
CA ALA A 406 4.71 23.02 4.04
C ALA A 406 4.71 21.83 3.07
N ALA A 407 4.82 20.61 3.58
CA ALA A 407 4.72 19.40 2.78
C ALA A 407 3.33 19.23 2.15
N MET A 408 2.24 19.47 2.90
CA MET A 408 0.88 19.45 2.37
C MET A 408 0.69 20.44 1.22
N ILE A 409 1.18 21.68 1.36
CA ILE A 409 1.09 22.71 0.34
C ILE A 409 1.91 22.31 -0.90
N GLY A 410 3.18 21.88 -0.70
CA GLY A 410 4.04 21.44 -1.80
C GLY A 410 3.46 20.27 -2.59
N SER A 411 2.91 19.27 -1.88
CA SER A 411 2.20 18.14 -2.46
C SER A 411 0.96 18.58 -3.24
N GLY A 412 0.13 19.45 -2.66
CA GLY A 412 -1.10 19.94 -3.30
C GLY A 412 -0.83 20.70 -4.61
N LEU A 413 0.15 21.60 -4.62
CA LEU A 413 0.52 22.37 -5.83
C LEU A 413 1.11 21.46 -6.92
N ALA A 414 2.00 20.55 -6.55
CA ALA A 414 2.57 19.59 -7.49
C ALA A 414 1.52 18.65 -8.04
N SER A 415 0.60 18.18 -7.20
CA SER A 415 -0.51 17.30 -7.62
C SER A 415 -1.51 18.02 -8.51
N ALA A 416 -1.77 19.31 -8.28
CA ALA A 416 -2.55 20.13 -9.20
C ALA A 416 -1.89 20.22 -10.58
N PHE A 417 -0.57 20.43 -10.61
CA PHE A 417 0.20 20.52 -11.84
C PHE A 417 0.16 19.20 -12.63
N ILE A 418 0.48 18.07 -11.99
CA ILE A 418 0.47 16.77 -12.69
C ILE A 418 -0.94 16.35 -13.12
N ALA A 419 -1.98 16.73 -12.36
CA ALA A 419 -3.37 16.48 -12.75
C ALA A 419 -3.79 17.32 -13.96
N PHE A 420 -3.34 18.57 -14.04
CA PHE A 420 -3.58 19.43 -15.22
C PHE A 420 -3.04 18.81 -16.51
N PHE A 421 -1.87 18.14 -16.44
CA PHE A 421 -1.27 17.44 -17.57
C PHE A 421 -1.69 15.97 -17.67
N ASN A 422 -2.67 15.52 -16.88
CA ASN A 422 -3.19 14.15 -16.86
C ASN A 422 -2.10 13.07 -16.75
N VAL A 423 -1.12 13.30 -15.86
CA VAL A 423 -0.02 12.38 -15.62
C VAL A 423 -0.55 11.13 -14.92
N LYS A 424 -0.37 9.97 -15.55
CA LYS A 424 -0.81 8.67 -15.01
C LYS A 424 0.37 7.68 -14.97
N ALA A 425 0.30 6.74 -14.04
CA ALA A 425 1.23 5.62 -13.96
C ALA A 425 0.63 4.37 -14.59
N ILE A 426 1.50 3.56 -15.19
CA ILE A 426 1.18 2.28 -15.85
C ILE A 426 1.59 1.07 -15.00
N ALA A 427 2.26 1.29 -13.89
CA ALA A 427 2.67 0.26 -12.94
C ALA A 427 2.71 0.84 -11.53
N LEU A 428 2.74 -0.03 -10.52
CA LEU A 428 2.97 0.33 -9.13
C LEU A 428 4.42 0.08 -8.75
N GLY A 429 5.02 1.03 -8.03
CA GLY A 429 6.39 0.94 -7.58
C GLY A 429 6.57 1.59 -6.21
N ALA A 430 7.80 1.99 -5.88
CA ALA A 430 8.07 2.83 -4.73
C ALA A 430 7.75 4.29 -5.07
N ALA A 431 6.76 4.86 -4.42
CA ALA A 431 6.34 6.25 -4.67
C ALA A 431 7.41 7.25 -4.21
N GLY A 432 8.03 7.94 -5.15
CA GLY A 432 9.15 8.87 -4.94
C GLY A 432 10.03 8.90 -6.19
N PHE A 433 11.32 9.18 -6.06
CA PHE A 433 12.24 9.13 -7.21
C PHE A 433 12.30 7.76 -7.87
N LEU A 434 12.19 6.68 -7.08
CA LEU A 434 12.17 5.31 -7.60
C LEU A 434 10.90 4.98 -8.38
N GLY A 435 9.88 5.83 -8.33
CA GLY A 435 8.63 5.66 -9.06
C GLY A 435 8.65 6.18 -10.51
N ILE A 436 9.71 6.90 -10.91
CA ILE A 436 9.84 7.44 -12.28
C ILE A 436 9.58 6.38 -13.36
N PRO A 437 10.13 5.17 -13.29
CA PRO A 437 9.90 4.14 -14.31
C PRO A 437 8.44 3.66 -14.40
N SER A 438 7.62 3.91 -13.39
CA SER A 438 6.21 3.52 -13.39
C SER A 438 5.29 4.51 -14.14
N ILE A 439 5.82 5.65 -14.57
CA ILE A 439 5.06 6.71 -15.25
C ILE A 439 5.06 6.46 -16.76
N LYS A 440 3.97 6.82 -17.43
CA LYS A 440 3.91 6.81 -18.89
C LYS A 440 5.04 7.62 -19.50
N PRO A 441 5.78 7.09 -20.50
CA PRO A 441 6.92 7.78 -21.11
C PRO A 441 6.62 9.20 -21.56
N GLU A 442 5.48 9.41 -22.21
CA GLU A 442 5.03 10.72 -22.66
C GLU A 442 4.77 11.74 -21.53
N SER A 443 4.54 11.26 -20.32
CA SER A 443 4.24 12.10 -19.15
C SER A 443 5.46 12.34 -18.25
N LEU A 444 6.61 11.74 -18.54
CA LEU A 444 7.80 11.80 -17.68
C LEU A 444 8.33 13.21 -17.45
N ALA A 445 8.32 14.05 -18.50
CA ALA A 445 8.75 15.44 -18.36
C ALA A 445 7.86 16.20 -17.37
N MET A 446 6.55 16.09 -17.50
CA MET A 446 5.59 16.77 -16.61
C MET A 446 5.63 16.19 -15.19
N TYR A 447 5.81 14.88 -15.06
CA TYR A 447 6.01 14.23 -13.75
C TYR A 447 7.27 14.76 -13.05
N SER A 448 8.40 14.86 -13.78
CA SER A 448 9.65 15.37 -13.24
C SER A 448 9.56 16.85 -12.82
N ILE A 449 8.86 17.67 -13.60
CA ILE A 449 8.56 19.07 -13.22
C ILE A 449 7.69 19.10 -11.96
N GLY A 450 6.66 18.24 -11.88
CA GLY A 450 5.84 18.09 -10.68
C GLY A 450 6.65 17.73 -9.45
N MET A 451 7.60 16.79 -9.54
CA MET A 451 8.52 16.48 -8.45
C MET A 451 9.39 17.68 -8.05
N ALA A 452 9.90 18.43 -9.01
CA ALA A 452 10.66 19.64 -8.75
C ALA A 452 9.81 20.70 -8.04
N ILE A 453 8.59 20.94 -8.47
CA ILE A 453 7.62 21.85 -7.80
C ILE A 453 7.40 21.38 -6.36
N SER A 454 7.08 20.09 -6.17
CA SER A 454 6.85 19.50 -4.85
C SER A 454 8.04 19.72 -3.92
N PHE A 455 9.25 19.42 -4.39
CA PHE A 455 10.48 19.57 -3.63
C PHE A 455 10.76 21.05 -3.29
N ILE A 456 10.79 21.93 -4.27
CA ILE A 456 11.16 23.34 -4.10
C ILE A 456 10.19 24.04 -3.16
N VAL A 457 8.89 23.85 -3.36
CA VAL A 457 7.86 24.50 -2.53
C VAL A 457 7.92 23.99 -1.10
N ALA A 458 7.92 22.66 -0.90
CA ALA A 458 7.93 22.08 0.44
C ALA A 458 9.22 22.43 1.21
N PHE A 459 10.39 22.35 0.57
CA PHE A 459 11.68 22.71 1.17
C PHE A 459 11.72 24.17 1.57
N SER A 460 11.37 25.08 0.64
CA SER A 460 11.44 26.53 0.86
C SER A 460 10.48 26.98 1.95
N LEU A 461 9.21 26.54 1.86
CA LEU A 461 8.21 26.88 2.87
C LEU A 461 8.56 26.31 4.24
N SER A 462 9.00 25.04 4.31
CA SER A 462 9.42 24.44 5.57
C SER A 462 10.58 25.23 6.20
N THR A 463 11.61 25.56 5.41
CA THR A 463 12.76 26.35 5.88
C THR A 463 12.33 27.70 6.44
N ILE A 464 11.47 28.43 5.70
CA ILE A 464 11.02 29.78 6.10
C ILE A 464 10.14 29.70 7.35
N LEU A 465 9.15 28.82 7.36
CA LEU A 465 8.16 28.73 8.43
C LEU A 465 8.79 28.23 9.74
N VAL A 466 9.70 27.26 9.66
CA VAL A 466 10.42 26.74 10.84
C VAL A 466 11.35 27.78 11.43
N LYS A 467 12.12 28.53 10.60
CA LYS A 467 12.95 29.66 11.08
C LYS A 467 12.10 30.73 11.76
N ARG A 468 10.96 31.11 11.16
CA ARG A 468 10.05 32.09 11.77
C ARG A 468 9.47 31.65 13.10
N ALA A 469 9.14 30.35 13.22
CA ALA A 469 8.62 29.82 14.46
C ALA A 469 9.67 29.82 15.59
N GLN A 470 10.93 29.50 15.26
CA GLN A 470 12.03 29.62 16.23
C GLN A 470 12.34 31.05 16.66
N ALA A 471 12.24 32.01 15.74
CA ALA A 471 12.50 33.42 16.08
C ALA A 471 11.42 34.04 16.99
N LYS A 472 10.27 33.35 17.16
CA LYS A 472 9.16 33.77 18.03
C LYS A 472 9.11 33.02 19.37
N ALA A 473 9.85 31.93 19.51
CA ALA A 473 9.99 31.12 20.71
C ALA A 473 11.24 31.51 21.48
#